data_cd284ce5e203c2b613f178796850c06a
#
_entry.id   cd284ce5e203c2b613f178796850c06a
#
_cell.length_a   1.000
_cell.length_b   1.000
_cell.length_c   1.000
_cell.angle_alpha   90.00
_cell.angle_beta   90.00
_cell.angle_gamma   90.00
#
_symmetry.space_group_name_H-M   'P 1'
#
loop_
_entity.id
_entity.type
_entity.pdbx_description
1 polymer ?
#
loop_
_entity_poly.entity_id
_entity_poly.type
_entity_poly.pdbx_seq_one_letter_code
_entity_poly.pdbx_strand_id
1 'polypeptide(L)'
;MSETVIRTDDGTFAMINVFEVEPDRQKELADVMSEGADRFIRHRQGCISVNILTSLDGKRLVYYAQWRSKADIKATMGDPNVQYYRDKAAELAKPDPHAYTVFSVHHPEN
;
A
#
# COMPACT_ATOMS: atom_id res chain seq x y z
N MET A 1 14.60 13.02 -0.51
CA MET A 1 14.29 11.97 0.47
C MET A 1 12.80 11.80 0.62
N SER A 2 12.34 10.57 0.70
CA SER A 2 10.92 10.27 0.86
C SER A 2 10.65 9.87 2.30
N GLU A 3 9.61 10.46 2.89
CA GLU A 3 9.22 10.15 4.26
C GLU A 3 7.72 9.86 4.32
N THR A 4 7.35 8.89 5.13
CA THR A 4 5.97 8.65 5.50
C THR A 4 5.81 9.02 6.97
N VAL A 5 4.88 9.92 7.25
CA VAL A 5 4.59 10.36 8.63
C VAL A 5 3.28 9.71 9.07
N ILE A 6 3.31 9.10 10.23
CA ILE A 6 2.13 8.46 10.83
C ILE A 6 1.64 9.34 11.98
N ARG A 7 0.35 9.71 11.93
CA ARG A 7 -0.28 10.58 12.94
C ARG A 7 -1.58 9.97 13.41
N THR A 8 -1.94 10.23 14.66
CA THR A 8 -3.28 9.94 15.18
C THR A 8 -4.21 11.11 14.90
N ASP A 9 -5.49 10.83 14.82
CA ASP A 9 -6.58 11.84 14.82
C ASP A 9 -6.47 12.92 13.75
N ASP A 10 -5.91 12.62 12.60
CA ASP A 10 -5.81 13.56 11.49
C ASP A 10 -6.87 13.33 10.39
N GLY A 11 -7.78 12.39 10.62
CA GLY A 11 -8.86 12.07 9.68
C GLY A 11 -8.41 11.24 8.47
N THR A 12 -7.16 10.77 8.46
CA THR A 12 -6.65 9.95 7.36
C THR A 12 -6.91 8.46 7.59
N PHE A 13 -6.82 7.69 6.53
CA PHE A 13 -6.99 6.24 6.55
C PHE A 13 -5.77 5.56 5.95
N ALA A 14 -5.42 4.40 6.51
CA ALA A 14 -4.39 3.54 5.94
C ALA A 14 -5.08 2.36 5.25
N MET A 15 -4.68 2.09 4.01
CA MET A 15 -5.04 0.85 3.32
C MET A 15 -3.80 -0.04 3.37
N ILE A 16 -3.91 -1.17 4.05
CA ILE A 16 -2.79 -2.11 4.18
C ILE A 16 -3.21 -3.43 3.55
N ASN A 17 -2.40 -3.89 2.61
CA ASN A 17 -2.61 -5.17 1.94
C ASN A 17 -1.38 -6.03 2.21
N VAL A 18 -1.58 -7.16 2.88
CA VAL A 18 -0.51 -8.12 3.14
C VAL A 18 -0.64 -9.26 2.14
N PHE A 19 0.35 -9.37 1.25
CA PHE A 19 0.39 -10.45 0.26
C PHE A 19 1.21 -11.62 0.78
N GLU A 20 0.68 -12.82 0.64
CA GLU A 20 1.48 -14.03 0.77
C GLU A 20 2.06 -14.35 -0.62
N VAL A 21 3.37 -14.58 -0.70
CA VAL A 21 4.07 -14.76 -1.97
C VAL A 21 5.18 -15.80 -1.80
N GLU A 22 5.47 -16.53 -2.88
CA GLU A 22 6.63 -17.42 -2.90
C GLU A 22 7.92 -16.59 -2.91
N PRO A 23 8.97 -17.01 -2.18
CA PRO A 23 10.20 -16.21 -2.07
C PRO A 23 10.84 -15.86 -3.42
N ASP A 24 10.78 -16.75 -4.39
CA ASP A 24 11.34 -16.49 -5.72
C ASP A 24 10.49 -15.53 -6.57
N ARG A 25 9.30 -15.17 -6.12
CA ARG A 25 8.40 -14.22 -6.80
C ARG A 25 8.22 -12.90 -6.06
N GLN A 26 8.81 -12.76 -4.87
CA GLN A 26 8.67 -11.53 -4.08
C GLN A 26 9.17 -10.30 -4.83
N LYS A 27 10.33 -10.39 -5.47
CA LYS A 27 10.88 -9.26 -6.21
C LYS A 27 10.00 -8.86 -7.40
N GLU A 28 9.50 -9.83 -8.13
CA GLU A 28 8.58 -9.56 -9.24
C GLU A 28 7.32 -8.86 -8.75
N LEU A 29 6.74 -9.32 -7.65
CA LEU A 29 5.58 -8.67 -7.04
C LEU A 29 5.91 -7.24 -6.60
N ALA A 30 7.06 -7.04 -5.95
CA ALA A 30 7.50 -5.71 -5.52
C ALA A 30 7.66 -4.77 -6.72
N ASP A 31 8.22 -5.23 -7.82
CA ASP A 31 8.37 -4.43 -9.03
C ASP A 31 7.00 -4.05 -9.63
N VAL A 32 6.06 -4.99 -9.69
CA VAL A 32 4.71 -4.73 -10.18
C VAL A 32 4.00 -3.68 -9.30
N MET A 33 4.05 -3.85 -7.99
CA MET A 33 3.39 -2.94 -7.06
C MET A 33 4.03 -1.55 -7.08
N SER A 34 5.36 -1.49 -7.18
CA SER A 34 6.07 -0.21 -7.24
C SER A 34 5.77 0.53 -8.54
N GLU A 35 5.70 -0.17 -9.66
CA GLU A 35 5.35 0.45 -10.93
C GLU A 35 3.94 1.05 -10.90
N GLY A 36 2.97 0.31 -10.40
CA GLY A 36 1.59 0.80 -10.28
C GLY A 36 1.48 1.99 -9.35
N ALA A 37 2.22 1.96 -8.22
CA ALA A 37 2.26 3.05 -7.28
C ALA A 37 2.88 4.31 -7.91
N ASP A 38 4.00 4.15 -8.57
CA ASP A 38 4.75 5.27 -9.15
C ASP A 38 4.01 5.93 -10.33
N ARG A 39 3.42 5.12 -11.21
CA ARG A 39 2.77 5.62 -12.42
C ARG A 39 1.36 6.15 -12.18
N PHE A 40 0.60 5.55 -11.25
CA PHE A 40 -0.82 5.85 -11.13
C PHE A 40 -1.26 6.21 -9.71
N ILE A 41 -1.02 5.34 -8.72
CA ILE A 41 -1.66 5.47 -7.41
C ILE A 41 -1.22 6.74 -6.68
N ARG A 42 0.08 7.04 -6.67
CA ARG A 42 0.59 8.23 -5.96
C ARG A 42 0.08 9.57 -6.53
N HIS A 43 -0.46 9.54 -7.75
CA HIS A 43 -1.01 10.73 -8.40
C HIS A 43 -2.52 10.86 -8.23
N ARG A 44 -3.16 9.88 -7.60
CA ARG A 44 -4.60 9.92 -7.40
C ARG A 44 -4.98 10.93 -6.33
N GLN A 45 -6.15 11.55 -6.51
CA GLN A 45 -6.70 12.46 -5.53
C GLN A 45 -6.82 11.76 -4.18
N GLY A 46 -6.37 12.43 -3.12
CA GLY A 46 -6.45 11.92 -1.76
C GLY A 46 -5.31 11.00 -1.35
N CYS A 47 -4.43 10.59 -2.26
CA CYS A 47 -3.27 9.79 -1.91
C CYS A 47 -2.24 10.65 -1.18
N ILE A 48 -1.82 10.22 0.00
CA ILE A 48 -0.81 10.90 0.81
C ILE A 48 0.54 10.23 0.62
N SER A 49 0.57 8.91 0.67
CA SER A 49 1.80 8.13 0.46
C SER A 49 1.47 6.70 0.03
N VAL A 50 2.42 6.06 -0.64
CA VAL A 50 2.37 4.63 -0.94
C VAL A 50 3.71 4.03 -0.55
N ASN A 51 3.67 2.98 0.26
CA ASN A 51 4.86 2.34 0.81
C ASN A 51 4.81 0.85 0.52
N ILE A 52 5.89 0.32 -0.04
CA ILE A 52 6.01 -1.10 -0.37
C ILE A 52 7.10 -1.68 0.52
N LEU A 53 6.73 -2.68 1.33
CA LEU A 53 7.65 -3.34 2.24
C LEU A 53 7.80 -4.80 1.85
N THR A 54 9.02 -5.30 1.82
CA THR A 54 9.29 -6.70 1.56
C THR A 54 9.78 -7.37 2.84
N SER A 55 9.20 -8.53 3.16
CA SER A 55 9.61 -9.26 4.37
C SER A 55 11.00 -9.86 4.18
N LEU A 56 11.76 -9.93 5.27
CA LEU A 56 13.13 -10.45 5.24
C LEU A 56 13.18 -11.94 4.89
N ASP A 57 12.12 -12.68 5.21
CA ASP A 57 12.04 -14.12 4.90
C ASP A 57 11.60 -14.38 3.45
N GLY A 58 11.26 -13.34 2.69
CA GLY A 58 10.84 -13.46 1.30
C GLY A 58 9.40 -13.90 1.08
N LYS A 59 8.63 -14.14 2.14
CA LYS A 59 7.32 -14.79 2.06
C LYS A 59 6.13 -13.83 2.05
N ARG A 60 6.36 -12.54 2.30
CA ARG A 60 5.30 -11.53 2.33
C ARG A 60 5.74 -10.24 1.69
N LEU A 61 4.76 -9.50 1.19
CA LEU A 61 4.92 -8.10 0.78
C LEU A 61 3.78 -7.32 1.42
N VAL A 62 4.10 -6.16 2.00
CA VAL A 62 3.09 -5.26 2.55
C VAL A 62 2.99 -4.02 1.68
N TYR A 63 1.79 -3.73 1.22
CA TYR A 63 1.41 -2.49 0.58
C TYR A 63 0.74 -1.63 1.63
N TYR A 64 1.31 -0.47 1.94
CA TYR A 64 0.79 0.45 2.94
C TYR A 64 0.61 1.82 2.31
N ALA A 65 -0.63 2.22 2.09
CA ALA A 65 -0.96 3.51 1.49
C ALA A 65 -1.78 4.35 2.46
N GLN A 66 -1.49 5.65 2.50
CA GLN A 66 -2.23 6.62 3.31
C GLN A 66 -3.14 7.43 2.41
N TRP A 67 -4.37 7.67 2.89
CA TRP A 67 -5.42 8.32 2.12
C TRP A 67 -6.18 9.36 2.94
N ARG A 68 -6.63 10.43 2.28
CA ARG A 68 -7.41 11.49 2.94
C ARG A 68 -8.84 11.08 3.22
N SER A 69 -9.44 10.21 2.38
CA SER A 69 -10.83 9.80 2.56
C SER A 69 -11.09 8.41 1.98
N LYS A 70 -12.14 7.77 2.49
CA LYS A 70 -12.60 6.48 1.96
C LYS A 70 -13.10 6.61 0.52
N ALA A 71 -13.71 7.75 0.17
CA ALA A 71 -14.21 7.99 -1.17
C ALA A 71 -13.06 7.99 -2.19
N ASP A 72 -11.91 8.56 -1.82
CA ASP A 72 -10.73 8.57 -2.69
C ASP A 72 -10.15 7.17 -2.88
N ILE A 73 -10.17 6.34 -1.84
CA ILE A 73 -9.78 4.94 -1.94
C ILE A 73 -10.69 4.21 -2.94
N LYS A 74 -11.99 4.37 -2.78
CA LYS A 74 -12.98 3.72 -3.64
C LYS A 74 -12.82 4.14 -5.09
N ALA A 75 -12.66 5.44 -5.33
CA ALA A 75 -12.46 5.98 -6.68
C ALA A 75 -11.19 5.41 -7.33
N THR A 76 -10.11 5.27 -6.55
CA THR A 76 -8.86 4.70 -7.04
C THR A 76 -9.02 3.22 -7.40
N MET A 77 -9.74 2.46 -6.60
CA MET A 77 -9.99 1.04 -6.89
C MET A 77 -10.81 0.85 -8.17
N GLY A 78 -11.59 1.84 -8.58
CA GLY A 78 -12.34 1.82 -9.84
C GLY A 78 -11.55 2.25 -11.07
N ASP A 79 -10.31 2.72 -10.91
CA ASP A 79 -9.48 3.16 -12.03
C ASP A 79 -8.97 1.93 -12.81
N PRO A 80 -9.23 1.85 -14.14
CA PRO A 80 -8.75 0.71 -14.95
C PRO A 80 -7.25 0.49 -14.92
N ASN A 81 -6.45 1.56 -14.81
CA ASN A 81 -4.99 1.44 -14.72
C ASN A 81 -4.57 0.79 -13.42
N VAL A 82 -5.23 1.15 -12.32
CA VAL A 82 -4.98 0.54 -11.01
C VAL A 82 -5.42 -0.93 -11.01
N GLN A 83 -6.59 -1.21 -11.60
CA GLN A 83 -7.11 -2.57 -11.72
C GLN A 83 -6.15 -3.49 -12.46
N TYR A 84 -5.49 -2.99 -13.50
CA TYR A 84 -4.49 -3.75 -14.26
C TYR A 84 -3.37 -4.27 -13.33
N TYR A 85 -2.82 -3.40 -12.47
CA TYR A 85 -1.75 -3.80 -11.55
C TYR A 85 -2.26 -4.70 -10.42
N ARG A 86 -3.49 -4.48 -9.96
CA ARG A 86 -4.11 -5.36 -8.96
C ARG A 86 -4.28 -6.77 -9.51
N ASP A 87 -4.70 -6.89 -10.76
CA ASP A 87 -4.87 -8.20 -11.41
C ASP A 87 -3.52 -8.89 -11.57
N LYS A 88 -2.48 -8.16 -11.97
CA LYS A 88 -1.13 -8.72 -12.07
C LYS A 88 -0.61 -9.19 -10.72
N ALA A 89 -0.81 -8.41 -9.67
CA ALA A 89 -0.40 -8.79 -8.32
C ALA A 89 -1.12 -10.05 -7.86
N ALA A 90 -2.42 -10.18 -8.16
CA ALA A 90 -3.22 -11.33 -7.78
C ALA A 90 -2.77 -12.62 -8.49
N GLU A 91 -2.15 -12.51 -9.66
CA GLU A 91 -1.56 -13.67 -10.35
C GLU A 91 -0.30 -14.17 -9.66
N LEU A 92 0.41 -13.29 -8.94
CA LEU A 92 1.69 -13.60 -8.31
C LEU A 92 1.56 -13.99 -6.83
N ALA A 93 0.52 -13.52 -6.15
CA ALA A 93 0.42 -13.61 -4.71
C ALA A 93 -1.02 -13.54 -4.23
N LYS A 94 -1.23 -13.96 -2.98
CA LYS A 94 -2.54 -13.93 -2.35
C LYS A 94 -2.70 -12.63 -1.55
N PRO A 95 -3.62 -11.72 -1.95
CA PRO A 95 -3.84 -10.47 -1.23
C PRO A 95 -4.72 -10.63 0.01
N ASP A 96 -4.57 -9.70 0.95
CA ASP A 96 -5.42 -9.59 2.14
C ASP A 96 -5.53 -8.11 2.53
N PRO A 97 -6.37 -7.32 1.80
CA PRO A 97 -6.46 -5.88 2.02
C PRO A 97 -7.45 -5.52 3.11
N HIS A 98 -7.06 -4.57 3.97
CA HIS A 98 -7.93 -4.00 4.99
C HIS A 98 -7.66 -2.50 5.15
N ALA A 99 -8.67 -1.76 5.57
CA ALA A 99 -8.56 -0.34 5.89
C ALA A 99 -8.39 -0.17 7.40
N TYR A 100 -7.56 0.81 7.79
CA TYR A 100 -7.20 1.06 9.18
C TYR A 100 -7.21 2.54 9.49
N THR A 101 -7.39 2.85 10.77
CA THR A 101 -7.04 4.16 11.31
C THR A 101 -5.92 3.96 12.32
N VAL A 102 -5.12 5.01 12.54
CA VAL A 102 -4.03 4.92 13.53
C VAL A 102 -4.61 5.13 14.92
N PHE A 103 -4.45 4.13 15.79
CA PHE A 103 -4.95 4.19 17.16
C PHE A 103 -3.99 5.00 18.06
N SER A 104 -2.70 4.74 17.96
CA SER A 104 -1.70 5.44 18.78
C SER A 104 -0.33 5.41 18.11
N VAL A 105 0.50 6.41 18.44
CA VAL A 105 1.87 6.52 17.98
C VAL A 105 2.75 6.79 19.20
N HIS A 106 3.84 6.07 19.32
CA HIS A 106 4.76 6.18 20.46
C HIS A 106 6.18 6.38 19.98
N HIS A 107 6.87 7.31 20.59
CA HIS A 107 8.28 7.59 20.30
C HIS A 107 9.10 7.47 21.59
N PRO A 108 10.38 7.07 21.50
CA PRO A 108 11.24 7.08 22.67
C PRO A 108 11.38 8.50 23.23
N GLU A 109 11.53 8.64 24.52
CA GLU A 109 11.89 9.92 25.14
C GLU A 109 13.38 10.19 24.91
N ASN A 110 13.73 11.47 24.74
CA ASN A 110 15.12 11.88 24.55
C ASN A 110 15.77 12.29 25.88
#